data_4102343717819bd7228b8f7eab362201
#
_entry.id   4102343717819bd7228b8f7eab362201
#
_cell.length_a   1.000
_cell.length_b   1.000
_cell.length_c   1.000
_cell.angle_alpha   90.00
_cell.angle_beta   90.00
_cell.angle_gamma   90.00
#
_symmetry.space_group_name_H-M   'P 1'
#
loop_
_entity.id
_entity.type
_entity.pdbx_description
1 polymer ?
#
loop_
_entity_poly.entity_id
_entity_poly.type
_entity_poly.pdbx_seq_one_letter_code
_entity_poly.pdbx_strand_id
1 'polypeptide(L)'
;MAISQIELRKAFISALRNPRLRKCTGALKKGSGPTAAYCILGVAVDTYLKNVPSKITFAVGADGALRLRSVEEGLRVGSLPEEIRRAYGFRTNDGSWTDRATGKLFIGDATVRNLVALNDATYCTLARAADLVEADPGLWVN
;
A
#
# COMPACT_ATOMS: atom_id res chain seq x y z
N MET A 1 -12.08 -16.50 -11.11
CA MET A 1 -12.71 -15.22 -11.49
C MET A 1 -11.86 -14.04 -11.06
N ALA A 2 -11.72 -13.07 -11.92
CA ALA A 2 -10.97 -11.88 -11.58
C ALA A 2 -11.80 -10.98 -10.64
N ILE A 3 -11.18 -10.50 -9.58
CA ILE A 3 -11.77 -9.48 -8.72
C ILE A 3 -11.82 -8.14 -9.46
N SER A 4 -12.90 -7.38 -9.32
CA SER A 4 -12.98 -6.05 -9.94
C SER A 4 -12.07 -5.05 -9.22
N GLN A 5 -11.74 -3.95 -9.91
CA GLN A 5 -10.93 -2.89 -9.32
C GLN A 5 -11.59 -2.29 -8.07
N ILE A 6 -12.90 -2.08 -8.12
CA ILE A 6 -13.66 -1.55 -6.98
C ILE A 6 -13.63 -2.52 -5.81
N GLU A 7 -13.81 -3.81 -6.07
CA GLU A 7 -13.76 -4.83 -5.02
C GLU A 7 -12.36 -4.94 -4.42
N LEU A 8 -11.32 -4.83 -5.24
CA LEU A 8 -9.95 -4.86 -4.77
C LEU A 8 -9.63 -3.66 -3.87
N ARG A 9 -10.08 -2.47 -4.24
CA ARG A 9 -9.96 -1.26 -3.41
C ARG A 9 -10.67 -1.41 -2.07
N LYS A 10 -11.89 -1.97 -2.08
CA LYS A 10 -12.65 -2.25 -0.86
C LYS A 10 -11.95 -3.26 0.03
N ALA A 11 -11.39 -4.31 -0.55
CA ALA A 11 -10.64 -5.32 0.18
C ALA A 11 -9.39 -4.72 0.84
N PHE A 12 -8.69 -3.84 0.15
CA PHE A 12 -7.53 -3.13 0.68
C PHE A 12 -7.92 -2.25 1.88
N ILE A 13 -8.96 -1.45 1.74
CA ILE A 13 -9.45 -0.58 2.83
C ILE A 13 -9.88 -1.41 4.04
N SER A 14 -10.58 -2.51 3.80
CA SER A 14 -10.99 -3.44 4.86
C SER A 14 -9.78 -4.06 5.57
N ALA A 15 -8.75 -4.44 4.82
CA ALA A 15 -7.53 -4.99 5.38
C ALA A 15 -6.80 -3.98 6.26
N LEU A 16 -6.75 -2.70 5.86
CA LEU A 16 -6.16 -1.63 6.66
C LEU A 16 -6.88 -1.45 8.01
N ARG A 17 -8.16 -1.77 8.07
CA ARG A 17 -9.00 -1.65 9.29
C ARG A 17 -8.91 -2.87 10.21
N ASN A 18 -8.18 -3.92 9.81
CA ASN A 18 -8.02 -5.10 10.65
C ASN A 18 -7.19 -4.76 11.89
N PRO A 19 -7.76 -4.86 13.12
CA PRO A 19 -7.04 -4.47 14.34
C PRO A 19 -5.85 -5.37 14.68
N ARG A 20 -5.76 -6.55 14.08
CA ARG A 20 -4.64 -7.48 14.27
C ARG A 20 -3.45 -7.15 13.38
N LEU A 21 -3.64 -6.29 12.38
CA LEU A 21 -2.58 -5.94 11.45
C LEU A 21 -1.62 -4.95 12.10
N ARG A 22 -0.32 -5.20 11.97
CA ARG A 22 0.73 -4.35 12.52
C ARG A 22 1.35 -3.49 11.43
N LYS A 23 1.67 -2.25 11.78
CA LYS A 23 2.35 -1.32 10.87
C LYS A 23 3.87 -1.44 11.03
N CYS A 24 4.60 -1.41 9.91
CA CYS A 24 6.04 -1.24 9.90
C CYS A 24 6.45 -0.08 8.99
N THR A 25 7.71 0.34 9.11
CA THR A 25 8.32 1.36 8.25
C THR A 25 9.61 0.80 7.64
N GLY A 26 10.07 1.42 6.56
CA GLY A 26 11.31 1.05 5.90
C GLY A 26 11.23 -0.16 4.98
N ALA A 27 10.09 -0.82 4.88
CA ALA A 27 9.87 -1.97 3.99
C ALA A 27 8.38 -2.16 3.75
N LEU A 28 8.04 -2.86 2.67
CA LEU A 28 6.63 -3.21 2.40
C LEU A 28 6.09 -4.20 3.45
N LYS A 29 6.93 -5.11 3.89
CA LYS A 29 6.58 -6.12 4.88
C LYS A 29 7.81 -6.50 5.71
N LYS A 30 7.61 -6.77 6.99
CA LYS A 30 8.64 -7.31 7.89
C LYS A 30 8.08 -8.51 8.65
N GLY A 31 8.87 -9.57 8.77
CA GLY A 31 8.47 -10.77 9.47
C GLY A 31 7.51 -11.65 8.69
N SER A 32 6.99 -12.68 9.34
CA SER A 32 6.07 -13.64 8.73
C SER A 32 5.07 -14.15 9.76
N GLY A 33 3.99 -14.79 9.26
CA GLY A 33 2.96 -15.35 10.12
C GLY A 33 2.28 -14.30 11.01
N PRO A 34 1.93 -14.66 12.26
CA PRO A 34 1.18 -13.76 13.15
C PRO A 34 1.93 -12.49 13.56
N THR A 35 3.26 -12.49 13.43
CA THR A 35 4.10 -11.33 13.79
C THR A 35 4.44 -10.43 12.61
N ALA A 36 3.95 -10.76 11.41
CA ALA A 36 4.21 -9.94 10.23
C ALA A 36 3.65 -8.53 10.39
N ALA A 37 4.42 -7.56 9.94
CA ALA A 37 4.02 -6.16 9.92
C ALA A 37 4.12 -5.63 8.48
N TYR A 38 3.28 -4.65 8.14
CA TYR A 38 3.16 -4.12 6.78
C TYR A 38 3.19 -2.60 6.79
N CYS A 39 3.79 -2.00 5.76
CA CYS A 39 3.49 -0.61 5.46
C CYS A 39 2.14 -0.56 4.71
N ILE A 40 1.63 0.64 4.50
CA ILE A 40 0.33 0.82 3.82
C ILE A 40 0.34 0.17 2.43
N LEU A 41 1.39 0.39 1.64
CA LEU A 41 1.52 -0.24 0.32
C LEU A 41 1.71 -1.75 0.42
N GLY A 42 2.37 -2.22 1.48
CA GLY A 42 2.51 -3.66 1.74
C GLY A 42 1.17 -4.34 1.98
N VAL A 43 0.23 -3.65 2.65
CA VAL A 43 -1.15 -4.15 2.79
C VAL A 43 -1.83 -4.24 1.43
N ALA A 44 -1.63 -3.25 0.56
CA ALA A 44 -2.18 -3.28 -0.79
C ALA A 44 -1.64 -4.49 -1.58
N VAL A 45 -0.34 -4.76 -1.49
CA VAL A 45 0.29 -5.90 -2.14
C VAL A 45 -0.25 -7.22 -1.59
N ASP A 46 -0.28 -7.37 -0.28
CA ASP A 46 -0.76 -8.60 0.37
C ASP A 46 -2.21 -8.90 -0.03
N THR A 47 -3.06 -7.88 -0.03
CA THR A 47 -4.45 -7.99 -0.46
C THR A 47 -4.55 -8.42 -1.92
N TYR A 48 -3.74 -7.82 -2.79
CA TYR A 48 -3.69 -8.19 -4.21
C TYR A 48 -3.30 -9.67 -4.38
N LEU A 49 -2.21 -10.09 -3.73
CA LEU A 49 -1.71 -11.46 -3.86
C LEU A 49 -2.68 -12.51 -3.32
N LYS A 50 -3.53 -12.16 -2.35
CA LYS A 50 -4.57 -13.05 -1.84
C LYS A 50 -5.77 -13.19 -2.78
N ASN A 51 -5.98 -12.22 -3.67
CA ASN A 51 -7.18 -12.16 -4.50
C ASN A 51 -6.91 -12.35 -6.00
N VAL A 52 -5.67 -12.25 -6.44
CA VAL A 52 -5.30 -12.30 -7.86
C VAL A 52 -4.11 -13.23 -8.05
N PRO A 53 -4.21 -14.23 -8.96
CA PRO A 53 -3.04 -15.03 -9.31
C PRO A 53 -1.94 -14.15 -9.91
N SER A 54 -0.71 -14.26 -9.38
CA SER A 54 0.40 -13.43 -9.81
C SER A 54 1.73 -14.15 -9.60
N LYS A 55 2.72 -13.81 -10.41
CA LYS A 55 4.11 -14.25 -10.25
C LYS A 55 4.91 -13.36 -9.30
N ILE A 56 4.32 -12.27 -8.83
CA ILE A 56 4.94 -11.38 -7.86
C ILE A 56 5.00 -12.08 -6.51
N THR A 57 6.16 -12.01 -5.87
CA THR A 57 6.37 -12.60 -4.54
C THR A 57 7.12 -11.64 -3.63
N PHE A 58 7.01 -11.86 -2.33
CA PHE A 58 7.89 -11.22 -1.38
C PHE A 58 9.22 -11.98 -1.32
N ALA A 59 10.33 -11.25 -1.31
CA ALA A 59 11.67 -11.81 -1.19
C ALA A 59 12.40 -11.14 -0.04
N VAL A 60 13.19 -11.93 0.70
CA VAL A 60 13.98 -11.43 1.83
C VAL A 60 15.18 -10.64 1.28
N GLY A 61 15.33 -9.39 1.71
CA GLY A 61 16.49 -8.58 1.42
C GLY A 61 17.67 -8.87 2.37
N ALA A 62 18.82 -8.27 2.09
CA ALA A 62 20.03 -8.45 2.89
C ALA A 62 19.87 -7.99 4.34
N ASP A 63 18.98 -7.04 4.59
CA ASP A 63 18.67 -6.51 5.92
C ASP A 63 17.56 -7.29 6.65
N GLY A 64 17.08 -8.39 6.07
CA GLY A 64 15.98 -9.18 6.63
C GLY A 64 14.59 -8.65 6.30
N ALA A 65 14.48 -7.47 5.72
CA ALA A 65 13.22 -6.91 5.28
C ALA A 65 12.70 -7.61 4.02
N LEU A 66 11.39 -7.72 3.89
CA LEU A 66 10.78 -8.31 2.70
C LEU A 66 10.52 -7.24 1.65
N ARG A 67 10.90 -7.56 0.43
CA ARG A 67 10.72 -6.71 -0.75
C ARG A 67 9.99 -7.48 -1.83
N LEU A 68 9.39 -6.77 -2.77
CA LEU A 68 8.70 -7.39 -3.88
C LEU A 68 9.66 -7.81 -4.97
N ARG A 69 9.44 -9.00 -5.48
CA ARG A 69 10.12 -9.49 -6.67
C ARG A 69 9.11 -9.74 -7.78
N SER A 70 9.33 -9.14 -8.92
CA SER A 70 8.56 -9.34 -10.14
C SER A 70 9.49 -9.94 -11.19
N VAL A 71 8.96 -10.83 -12.04
CA VAL A 71 9.71 -11.43 -13.14
C VAL A 71 10.20 -10.35 -14.12
N GLU A 72 9.39 -9.32 -14.36
CA GLU A 72 9.70 -8.27 -15.35
C GLU A 72 10.51 -7.12 -14.76
N GLU A 73 10.27 -6.77 -13.50
CA GLU A 73 10.82 -5.56 -12.89
C GLU A 73 11.93 -5.85 -11.88
N GLY A 74 12.16 -7.11 -11.54
CA GLY A 74 13.15 -7.50 -10.55
C GLY A 74 12.72 -7.17 -9.12
N LEU A 75 13.70 -6.93 -8.24
CA LEU A 75 13.44 -6.62 -6.84
C LEU A 75 13.13 -5.14 -6.66
N ARG A 76 11.97 -4.84 -6.08
CA ARG A 76 11.54 -3.47 -5.81
C ARG A 76 11.52 -3.16 -4.31
N VAL A 77 11.84 -1.92 -3.99
CA VAL A 77 11.92 -1.42 -2.63
C VAL A 77 10.94 -0.26 -2.46
N GLY A 78 9.94 -0.44 -1.62
CA GLY A 78 9.08 0.65 -1.15
C GLY A 78 8.05 1.18 -2.14
N SER A 79 7.90 0.57 -3.32
CA SER A 79 6.91 1.01 -4.30
C SER A 79 6.21 -0.17 -4.96
N LEU A 80 5.06 0.10 -5.60
CA LEU A 80 4.25 -0.93 -6.25
C LEU A 80 4.81 -1.30 -7.62
N PRO A 81 4.84 -2.61 -7.96
CA PRO A 81 5.00 -3.03 -9.34
C PRO A 81 3.84 -2.52 -10.20
N GLU A 82 4.09 -2.34 -11.47
CA GLU A 82 3.12 -1.81 -12.43
C GLU A 82 1.84 -2.66 -12.51
N GLU A 83 1.97 -3.98 -12.42
CA GLU A 83 0.82 -4.89 -12.40
C GLU A 83 -0.15 -4.54 -11.27
N ILE A 84 0.36 -4.33 -10.06
CA ILE A 84 -0.45 -4.04 -8.87
C ILE A 84 -0.99 -2.61 -8.92
N ARG A 85 -0.17 -1.65 -9.34
CA ARG A 85 -0.61 -0.27 -9.51
C ARG A 85 -1.84 -0.19 -10.43
N ARG A 86 -1.78 -0.87 -11.58
CA ARG A 86 -2.87 -0.88 -12.56
C ARG A 86 -4.11 -1.59 -12.03
N ALA A 87 -3.94 -2.70 -11.32
CA ALA A 87 -5.06 -3.45 -10.78
C ALA A 87 -5.90 -2.62 -9.82
N TYR A 88 -5.26 -1.83 -8.97
CA TYR A 88 -5.94 -0.92 -8.06
C TYR A 88 -6.39 0.37 -8.74
N GLY A 89 -5.69 0.81 -9.77
CA GLY A 89 -5.87 2.12 -10.38
C GLY A 89 -5.23 3.25 -9.59
N PHE A 90 -4.13 2.99 -8.88
CA PHE A 90 -3.34 4.06 -8.27
C PHE A 90 -2.75 4.96 -9.36
N ARG A 91 -2.72 6.27 -9.10
CA ARG A 91 -2.09 7.24 -10.01
C ARG A 91 -0.60 6.99 -10.17
N THR A 92 0.06 6.63 -9.08
CA THR A 92 1.50 6.42 -9.05
C THR A 92 1.85 5.15 -8.28
N ASN A 93 3.07 4.67 -8.43
CA ASN A 93 3.54 3.46 -7.75
C ASN A 93 3.84 3.66 -6.26
N ASP A 94 3.85 4.88 -5.76
CA ASP A 94 4.01 5.20 -4.34
C ASP A 94 2.71 5.68 -3.67
N GLY A 95 1.60 5.67 -4.41
CA GLY A 95 0.30 6.09 -3.90
C GLY A 95 0.21 7.59 -3.65
N SER A 96 0.61 8.40 -4.63
CA SER A 96 0.51 9.85 -4.51
C SER A 96 -0.91 10.34 -4.60
N TRP A 97 -1.25 11.30 -3.76
CA TRP A 97 -2.50 12.03 -3.81
C TRP A 97 -2.41 13.21 -4.76
N THR A 98 -3.53 13.48 -5.39
CA THR A 98 -3.72 14.72 -6.12
C THR A 98 -4.93 15.42 -5.52
N ASP A 99 -4.71 16.36 -4.62
CA ASP A 99 -5.78 17.24 -4.20
C ASP A 99 -5.96 18.32 -5.29
N ARG A 100 -7.15 18.89 -5.34
CA ARG A 100 -7.50 19.83 -6.41
C ARG A 100 -6.73 21.13 -6.37
N ALA A 101 -6.32 21.57 -5.19
CA ALA A 101 -5.71 22.89 -4.99
C ALA A 101 -4.18 22.80 -4.89
N THR A 102 -3.67 21.84 -4.12
CA THR A 102 -2.25 21.84 -3.73
C THR A 102 -1.54 20.53 -4.11
N GLY A 103 -2.26 19.48 -4.45
CA GLY A 103 -1.69 18.17 -4.69
C GLY A 103 -1.13 17.51 -3.42
N LYS A 104 -1.66 17.88 -2.25
CA LYS A 104 -1.15 17.45 -0.96
C LYS A 104 -2.28 16.99 -0.07
N LEU A 105 -1.97 16.09 0.85
CA LEU A 105 -2.86 15.69 1.92
C LEU A 105 -2.33 16.25 3.24
N PHE A 106 -3.21 16.86 4.04
CA PHE A 106 -2.84 17.39 5.34
C PHE A 106 -3.29 16.44 6.45
N ILE A 107 -2.36 16.10 7.35
CA ILE A 107 -2.62 15.26 8.52
C ILE A 107 -2.08 15.98 9.74
N GLY A 108 -2.97 16.50 10.59
CA GLY A 108 -2.57 17.40 11.67
C GLY A 108 -1.84 18.61 11.09
N ASP A 109 -0.64 18.89 11.56
CA ASP A 109 0.20 19.99 11.06
C ASP A 109 1.15 19.54 9.94
N ALA A 110 1.15 18.25 9.59
CA ALA A 110 2.05 17.71 8.58
C ALA A 110 1.37 17.61 7.23
N THR A 111 2.15 17.83 6.16
CA THR A 111 1.71 17.63 4.78
C THR A 111 2.37 16.39 4.23
N VAL A 112 1.56 15.47 3.73
CA VAL A 112 2.05 14.25 3.05
C VAL A 112 1.52 14.23 1.62
N ARG A 113 2.30 13.62 0.71
CA ARG A 113 1.98 13.58 -0.71
C ARG A 113 1.68 12.18 -1.24
N ASN A 114 2.04 11.16 -0.49
CA ASN A 114 1.88 9.76 -0.92
C ASN A 114 1.70 8.83 0.27
N LEU A 115 1.34 7.58 -0.03
CA LEU A 115 1.11 6.56 0.99
C LEU A 115 2.39 6.17 1.74
N VAL A 116 3.55 6.27 1.10
CA VAL A 116 4.83 5.99 1.76
C VAL A 116 5.08 7.01 2.87
N ALA A 117 4.95 8.31 2.56
CA ALA A 117 5.11 9.37 3.55
C ALA A 117 4.05 9.30 4.65
N LEU A 118 2.80 8.96 4.29
CA LEU A 118 1.72 8.76 5.26
C LEU A 118 2.06 7.62 6.22
N ASN A 119 2.59 6.52 5.71
CA ASN A 119 2.99 5.38 6.53
C ASN A 119 4.08 5.74 7.54
N ASP A 120 5.01 6.59 7.15
CA ASP A 120 6.13 7.00 8.01
C ASP A 120 5.72 8.03 9.07
N ALA A 121 4.54 8.62 8.95
CA ALA A 121 4.02 9.54 9.97
C ALA A 121 3.67 8.78 11.24
N THR A 122 4.28 9.16 12.36
CA THR A 122 4.17 8.41 13.63
C THR A 122 2.75 8.37 14.19
N TYR A 123 1.96 9.40 13.90
CA TYR A 123 0.57 9.51 14.36
C TYR A 123 -0.43 8.81 13.43
N CYS A 124 0.01 8.27 12.29
CA CYS A 124 -0.88 7.58 11.36
C CYS A 124 -0.88 6.07 11.63
N THR A 125 -2.02 5.56 12.07
CA THR A 125 -2.26 4.12 12.15
C THR A 125 -2.77 3.59 10.82
N LEU A 126 -2.75 2.27 10.64
CA LEU A 126 -3.32 1.65 9.44
C LEU A 126 -4.82 1.93 9.33
N ALA A 127 -5.54 1.93 10.47
CA ALA A 127 -6.96 2.26 10.48
C ALA A 127 -7.22 3.71 10.06
N ARG A 128 -6.38 4.65 10.50
CA ARG A 128 -6.47 6.04 10.06
C ARG A 128 -6.17 6.20 8.57
N ALA A 129 -5.19 5.44 8.09
CA ALA A 129 -4.88 5.41 6.65
C ALA A 129 -6.09 4.92 5.84
N ALA A 130 -6.83 3.94 6.34
CA ALA A 130 -8.05 3.46 5.68
C ALA A 130 -9.07 4.58 5.49
N ASP A 131 -9.30 5.38 6.54
CA ASP A 131 -10.23 6.51 6.47
C ASP A 131 -9.82 7.53 5.42
N LEU A 132 -8.53 7.84 5.36
CA LEU A 132 -7.98 8.81 4.41
C LEU A 132 -8.03 8.29 2.97
N VAL A 133 -7.70 7.03 2.76
CA VAL A 133 -7.77 6.38 1.44
C VAL A 133 -9.21 6.34 0.93
N GLU A 134 -10.15 5.98 1.79
CA GLU A 134 -11.56 5.90 1.43
C GLU A 134 -12.14 7.28 1.08
N ALA A 135 -11.71 8.32 1.78
CA ALA A 135 -12.27 9.66 1.63
C ALA A 135 -11.72 10.42 0.43
N ASP A 136 -10.56 10.03 -0.11
CA ASP A 136 -9.88 10.84 -1.13
C ASP A 136 -9.90 10.17 -2.51
N PRO A 137 -10.71 10.68 -3.45
CA PRO A 137 -10.73 10.17 -4.82
C PRO A 137 -9.46 10.51 -5.62
N GLY A 138 -8.64 11.45 -5.15
CA GLY A 138 -7.41 11.87 -5.83
C GLY A 138 -6.29 10.85 -5.86
N LEU A 139 -6.41 9.78 -5.06
CA LEU A 139 -5.45 8.69 -5.02
C LEU A 139 -5.53 7.81 -6.28
N TRP A 140 -6.69 7.77 -6.92
CA TRP A 140 -7.02 6.83 -7.98
C TRP A 140 -7.10 7.49 -9.36
N VAL A 141 -6.77 6.71 -10.37
CA VAL A 141 -7.09 7.03 -11.76
C VAL A 141 -8.48 6.46 -12.06
N ASN A 142 -9.33 7.28 -12.61
CA ASN A 142 -10.65 6.84 -13.04
C ASN A 142 -10.62 6.34 -14.48
#